data_67256f99ae85adb13a1f5c0f94ce7e53
#
_entry.id   67256f99ae85adb13a1f5c0f94ce7e53
#
_cell.length_a   1.000
_cell.length_b   1.000
_cell.length_c   1.000
_cell.angle_alpha   90.00
_cell.angle_beta   90.00
_cell.angle_gamma   90.00
#
_symmetry.space_group_name_H-M   'P 1'
#
loop_
_entity.id
_entity.type
_entity.pdbx_description
1 polymer ?
#
loop_
_entity_poly.entity_id
_entity_poly.type
_entity_poly.pdbx_seq_one_letter_code
_entity_poly.pdbx_strand_id
1 'polypeptide(L)'
;MPAALEAADSDSRRVVRVLASLLLLAVAALALRVYVLERVFPPRLLGDEMYYVIVASNLAAGRGHIYGENARALRPPAHAWLLSRVTDPDALMDSVRSSGTGRRGVHLAALRPLLAVEVALGTALVMATVWLGWGLFDRRTGLVAGVMAAVYPTFVAYSHLLWAETLFALLITSALAALVWMERGRVGWPALGVGALFGAAALTREIALPVAVVAVFWTLVTVEASERRATALRGLLVLIGTALVVLPWVVRNQAELGRILPISSVGWIAVGEGNSLEGRQWLRPAAPGRSAFRREVNAISGEVERSDFARRRALEMIGEAQPAWIFTKLAHNGPLLLSPDAFHLYKLRNGSYGDVPDAMRRAVTFVTVLAYAVVACLGVVGIASARLGNRRLLALLVLACVFALHVVANANSRFRMPWMPLVIVFAAHAALVGRSLVAGLRPIERGGAILASAAIIAVCFSYAWLDWS
;
A
#
# COMPACT_ATOMS: atom_id res chain seq x y z
N MET A 1 8.43 9.70 -51.02
CA MET A 1 9.30 8.67 -50.42
C MET A 1 10.29 9.20 -49.37
N PRO A 2 11.05 10.31 -49.54
CA PRO A 2 11.96 10.81 -48.47
C PRO A 2 11.27 11.20 -47.16
N ALA A 3 10.16 11.94 -47.22
CA ALA A 3 9.44 12.41 -46.01
C ALA A 3 8.86 11.27 -45.15
N ALA A 4 8.47 10.14 -45.74
CA ALA A 4 7.98 8.96 -45.01
C ALA A 4 9.13 8.23 -44.30
N LEU A 5 10.35 8.22 -44.85
CA LEU A 5 11.53 7.66 -44.24
C LEU A 5 12.04 8.53 -43.07
N GLU A 6 12.01 9.87 -43.24
CA GLU A 6 12.36 10.80 -42.14
C GLU A 6 11.35 10.75 -40.99
N ALA A 7 10.06 10.60 -41.28
CA ALA A 7 9.03 10.42 -40.27
C ALA A 7 9.23 9.09 -39.48
N ALA A 8 9.53 8.00 -40.19
CA ALA A 8 9.79 6.69 -39.59
C ALA A 8 11.07 6.71 -38.71
N ASP A 9 12.14 7.38 -39.14
CA ASP A 9 13.38 7.53 -38.36
C ASP A 9 13.18 8.41 -37.13
N SER A 10 12.40 9.49 -37.25
CA SER A 10 12.06 10.36 -36.10
C SER A 10 11.24 9.62 -35.04
N ASP A 11 10.32 8.74 -35.45
CA ASP A 11 9.46 7.96 -34.55
C ASP A 11 10.29 6.85 -33.86
N SER A 12 11.18 6.19 -34.60
CA SER A 12 12.13 5.20 -34.05
C SER A 12 13.05 5.82 -33.01
N ARG A 13 13.64 6.98 -33.26
CA ARG A 13 14.48 7.71 -32.29
C ARG A 13 13.70 8.16 -31.05
N ARG A 14 12.42 8.48 -31.21
CA ARG A 14 11.53 8.82 -30.10
C ARG A 14 11.25 7.61 -29.21
N VAL A 15 10.95 6.45 -29.81
CA VAL A 15 10.74 5.19 -29.07
C VAL A 15 12.01 4.79 -28.30
N VAL A 16 13.18 4.81 -28.96
CA VAL A 16 14.47 4.49 -28.34
C VAL A 16 14.75 5.39 -27.14
N ARG A 17 14.54 6.71 -27.27
CA ARG A 17 14.74 7.64 -26.13
C ARG A 17 13.84 7.33 -24.95
N VAL A 18 12.61 6.93 -25.18
CA VAL A 18 11.68 6.56 -24.12
C VAL A 18 12.12 5.29 -23.42
N LEU A 19 12.42 4.24 -24.17
CA LEU A 19 12.91 2.97 -23.61
C LEU A 19 14.19 3.18 -22.81
N ALA A 20 15.12 4.00 -23.32
CA ALA A 20 16.34 4.36 -22.61
C ALA A 20 16.06 5.09 -21.29
N SER A 21 15.09 6.04 -21.30
CA SER A 21 14.72 6.75 -20.05
C SER A 21 14.06 5.83 -19.02
N LEU A 22 13.22 4.89 -19.46
CA LEU A 22 12.60 3.90 -18.58
C LEU A 22 13.62 2.93 -18.00
N LEU A 23 14.54 2.45 -18.84
CA LEU A 23 15.64 1.57 -18.40
C LEU A 23 16.56 2.27 -17.41
N LEU A 24 16.98 3.51 -17.71
CA LEU A 24 17.82 4.31 -16.80
C LEU A 24 17.12 4.51 -15.45
N LEU A 25 15.83 4.85 -15.46
CA LEU A 25 15.06 5.01 -14.23
C LEU A 25 14.96 3.70 -13.43
N ALA A 26 14.71 2.57 -14.12
CA ALA A 26 14.64 1.27 -13.47
C ALA A 26 15.98 0.87 -12.85
N VAL A 27 17.08 1.07 -13.58
CA VAL A 27 18.44 0.79 -13.10
C VAL A 27 18.81 1.70 -11.92
N ALA A 28 18.51 3.00 -12.00
CA ALA A 28 18.77 3.94 -10.91
C ALA A 28 17.94 3.60 -9.65
N ALA A 29 16.66 3.25 -9.82
CA ALA A 29 15.80 2.84 -8.73
C ALA A 29 16.28 1.54 -8.07
N LEU A 30 16.71 0.56 -8.86
CA LEU A 30 17.28 -0.69 -8.38
C LEU A 30 18.60 -0.43 -7.62
N ALA A 31 19.52 0.33 -8.24
CA ALA A 31 20.83 0.63 -7.65
C ALA A 31 20.70 1.35 -6.30
N LEU A 32 19.78 2.33 -6.19
CA LEU A 32 19.51 3.01 -4.92
C LEU A 32 19.05 2.03 -3.84
N ARG A 33 18.14 1.11 -4.16
CA ARG A 33 17.61 0.13 -3.22
C ARG A 33 18.65 -0.88 -2.79
N VAL A 34 19.43 -1.39 -3.73
CA VAL A 34 20.56 -2.28 -3.43
C VAL A 34 21.60 -1.57 -2.56
N TYR A 35 21.96 -0.31 -2.90
CA TYR A 35 22.88 0.48 -2.10
C TYR A 35 22.40 0.64 -0.64
N VAL A 36 21.13 0.98 -0.45
CA VAL A 36 20.56 1.13 0.90
C VAL A 36 20.47 -0.22 1.61
N LEU A 37 20.13 -1.31 0.91
CA LEU A 37 20.12 -2.66 1.48
C LEU A 37 21.49 -3.05 2.05
N GLU A 38 22.56 -2.78 1.31
CA GLU A 38 23.93 -3.13 1.73
C GLU A 38 24.45 -2.24 2.86
N ARG A 39 23.87 -1.06 3.07
CA ARG A 39 24.32 -0.07 4.08
C ARG A 39 23.41 -0.01 5.33
N VAL A 40 22.13 -0.28 5.18
CA VAL A 40 21.13 -0.10 6.24
C VAL A 40 20.30 -1.37 6.36
N PHE A 41 20.86 -2.43 6.90
CA PHE A 41 20.08 -3.63 7.16
C PHE A 41 19.45 -3.57 8.55
N PRO A 42 18.12 -3.78 8.68
CA PRO A 42 17.47 -3.84 9.98
C PRO A 42 17.88 -5.13 10.71
N PRO A 43 18.59 -5.05 11.86
CA PRO A 43 19.09 -6.23 12.57
C PRO A 43 17.99 -7.06 13.23
N ARG A 44 16.74 -6.55 13.29
CA ARG A 44 15.62 -7.23 13.95
C ARG A 44 14.37 -7.24 13.06
N LEU A 45 13.75 -8.43 12.98
CA LEU A 45 12.41 -8.57 12.44
C LEU A 45 11.39 -8.09 13.49
N LEU A 46 10.47 -7.22 13.08
CA LEU A 46 9.45 -6.66 13.97
C LEU A 46 8.04 -6.84 13.39
N GLY A 47 7.09 -7.12 14.28
CA GLY A 47 5.68 -7.18 13.91
C GLY A 47 5.39 -8.23 12.86
N ASP A 48 4.85 -7.81 11.73
CA ASP A 48 4.39 -8.70 10.66
C ASP A 48 5.52 -9.40 9.91
N GLU A 49 6.77 -8.89 9.97
CA GLU A 49 7.92 -9.51 9.31
C GLU A 49 8.14 -10.95 9.78
N MET A 50 8.09 -11.18 11.10
CA MET A 50 8.23 -12.51 11.69
C MET A 50 7.14 -13.46 11.20
N TYR A 51 5.89 -12.97 11.08
CA TYR A 51 4.79 -13.75 10.54
C TYR A 51 5.11 -14.21 9.10
N TYR A 52 5.48 -13.29 8.22
CA TYR A 52 5.76 -13.63 6.83
C TYR A 52 6.94 -14.57 6.66
N VAL A 53 8.00 -14.39 7.45
CA VAL A 53 9.18 -15.27 7.47
C VAL A 53 8.81 -16.70 7.87
N ILE A 54 8.05 -16.87 8.97
CA ILE A 54 7.64 -18.19 9.47
C ILE A 54 6.70 -18.88 8.47
N VAL A 55 5.70 -18.15 7.94
CA VAL A 55 4.76 -18.74 7.00
C VAL A 55 5.43 -19.07 5.66
N ALA A 56 6.35 -18.24 5.18
CA ALA A 56 7.13 -18.54 3.98
C ALA A 56 7.98 -19.80 4.14
N SER A 57 8.64 -19.97 5.30
CA SER A 57 9.39 -21.20 5.62
C SER A 57 8.48 -22.41 5.68
N ASN A 58 7.30 -22.31 6.30
CA ASN A 58 6.35 -23.43 6.36
C ASN A 58 5.84 -23.81 4.97
N LEU A 59 5.55 -22.84 4.12
CA LEU A 59 5.14 -23.08 2.74
C LEU A 59 6.27 -23.73 1.92
N ALA A 60 7.50 -23.23 2.04
CA ALA A 60 8.67 -23.78 1.34
C ALA A 60 8.96 -25.24 1.74
N ALA A 61 8.74 -25.56 3.02
CA ALA A 61 8.89 -26.92 3.57
C ALA A 61 7.67 -27.83 3.31
N GLY A 62 6.66 -27.40 2.54
CA GLY A 62 5.45 -28.18 2.26
C GLY A 62 4.49 -28.36 3.45
N ARG A 63 4.70 -27.63 4.56
CA ARG A 63 3.84 -27.70 5.75
C ARG A 63 2.53 -26.90 5.62
N GLY A 64 2.40 -26.11 4.53
CA GLY A 64 1.23 -25.28 4.27
C GLY A 64 1.29 -23.89 4.89
N HIS A 65 0.20 -23.13 4.73
CA HIS A 65 0.08 -21.77 5.25
C HIS A 65 -0.29 -21.79 6.73
N ILE A 66 0.70 -21.93 7.59
CA ILE A 66 0.54 -22.13 9.04
C ILE A 66 1.43 -21.14 9.78
N TYR A 67 0.86 -20.50 10.80
CA TYR A 67 1.58 -19.65 11.76
C TYR A 67 1.29 -20.12 13.19
N GLY A 68 2.34 -20.45 13.95
CA GLY A 68 2.19 -21.08 15.27
C GLY A 68 1.51 -22.44 15.16
N GLU A 69 0.74 -22.82 16.16
CA GLU A 69 0.09 -24.14 16.22
C GLU A 69 -1.22 -24.18 15.40
N ASN A 70 -2.02 -23.11 15.42
CA ASN A 70 -3.40 -23.16 14.98
C ASN A 70 -3.84 -22.08 13.96
N ALA A 71 -2.98 -21.11 13.62
CA ALA A 71 -3.39 -20.07 12.69
C ALA A 71 -3.10 -20.44 11.24
N ARG A 72 -4.17 -20.65 10.45
CA ARG A 72 -4.12 -21.13 9.07
C ARG A 72 -4.53 -20.10 8.03
N ALA A 73 -5.26 -19.06 8.45
CA ALA A 73 -5.72 -17.95 7.60
C ALA A 73 -5.61 -16.60 8.30
N LEU A 74 -4.66 -16.45 9.23
CA LEU A 74 -4.51 -15.21 10.02
C LEU A 74 -4.33 -13.97 9.14
N ARG A 75 -3.54 -14.08 8.07
CA ARG A 75 -3.29 -13.00 7.10
C ARG A 75 -3.45 -13.51 5.67
N PRO A 76 -3.68 -12.60 4.69
CA PRO A 76 -3.73 -12.96 3.28
C PRO A 76 -2.45 -13.66 2.79
N PRO A 77 -2.54 -14.62 1.85
CA PRO A 77 -1.46 -15.55 1.56
C PRO A 77 -0.40 -15.06 0.57
N ALA A 78 -0.72 -14.08 -0.31
CA ALA A 78 0.07 -13.83 -1.51
C ALA A 78 1.52 -13.43 -1.21
N HIS A 79 1.76 -12.61 -0.18
CA HIS A 79 3.11 -12.17 0.15
C HIS A 79 3.97 -13.34 0.72
N ALA A 80 3.44 -14.10 1.68
CA ALA A 80 4.14 -15.27 2.22
C ALA A 80 4.39 -16.33 1.13
N TRP A 81 3.42 -16.54 0.24
CA TRP A 81 3.55 -17.45 -0.89
C TRP A 81 4.66 -17.00 -1.85
N LEU A 82 4.74 -15.72 -2.18
CA LEU A 82 5.80 -15.16 -3.01
C LEU A 82 7.19 -15.38 -2.37
N LEU A 83 7.33 -15.03 -1.10
CA LEU A 83 8.59 -15.20 -0.36
C LEU A 83 9.00 -16.67 -0.27
N SER A 84 8.05 -17.59 -0.13
CA SER A 84 8.35 -19.02 -0.05
C SER A 84 9.07 -19.60 -1.27
N ARG A 85 8.98 -18.92 -2.43
CA ARG A 85 9.63 -19.36 -3.69
C ARG A 85 11.15 -19.18 -3.69
N VAL A 86 11.65 -18.35 -2.80
CA VAL A 86 13.08 -18.04 -2.66
C VAL A 86 13.62 -18.39 -1.26
N THR A 87 12.79 -19.02 -0.42
CA THR A 87 13.14 -19.37 0.95
C THR A 87 13.81 -20.73 1.02
N ASP A 88 14.98 -20.80 1.62
CA ASP A 88 15.53 -22.03 2.17
C ASP A 88 14.90 -22.23 3.57
N PRO A 89 14.01 -23.23 3.75
CA PRO A 89 13.25 -23.36 4.99
C PRO A 89 14.13 -23.77 6.18
N ASP A 90 15.16 -24.55 5.98
CA ASP A 90 16.01 -25.04 7.08
C ASP A 90 16.96 -23.93 7.53
N ALA A 91 17.69 -23.31 6.61
CA ALA A 91 18.55 -22.16 6.91
C ALA A 91 17.79 -21.00 7.59
N LEU A 92 16.57 -20.72 7.15
CA LEU A 92 15.76 -19.64 7.72
C LEU A 92 15.26 -19.99 9.14
N MET A 93 14.76 -21.21 9.36
CA MET A 93 14.26 -21.63 10.67
C MET A 93 15.37 -21.83 11.69
N ASP A 94 16.52 -22.31 11.29
CA ASP A 94 17.69 -22.39 12.17
C ASP A 94 18.18 -21.01 12.58
N SER A 95 18.15 -20.06 11.64
CA SER A 95 18.43 -18.65 11.93
C SER A 95 17.42 -18.02 12.89
N VAL A 96 16.11 -18.31 12.74
CA VAL A 96 15.07 -17.85 13.67
C VAL A 96 15.24 -18.45 15.06
N ARG A 97 15.51 -19.77 15.16
CA ARG A 97 15.71 -20.51 16.42
C ARG A 97 16.98 -20.04 17.16
N SER A 98 18.09 -19.89 16.44
CA SER A 98 19.38 -19.46 17.01
C SER A 98 19.36 -18.01 17.52
N SER A 99 18.43 -17.20 17.03
CA SER A 99 18.27 -15.80 17.42
C SER A 99 17.76 -15.60 18.85
N GLY A 100 17.22 -16.63 19.49
CA GLY A 100 16.65 -16.55 20.85
C GLY A 100 15.46 -15.58 20.97
N THR A 101 14.74 -15.68 22.06
CA THR A 101 13.51 -14.92 22.32
C THR A 101 13.74 -13.43 22.60
N GLY A 102 14.56 -12.71 21.85
CA GLY A 102 14.46 -11.29 22.05
C GLY A 102 15.57 -10.35 21.68
N ARG A 103 16.78 -10.76 21.35
CA ARG A 103 17.85 -9.77 21.19
C ARG A 103 18.89 -9.96 20.08
N ARG A 104 18.91 -11.09 19.38
CA ARG A 104 19.82 -11.32 18.26
C ARG A 104 19.02 -11.48 16.97
N GLY A 105 19.38 -10.74 15.93
CA GLY A 105 18.62 -10.76 14.66
C GLY A 105 18.82 -12.08 13.91
N VAL A 106 17.84 -12.43 13.08
CA VAL A 106 17.97 -13.50 12.08
C VAL A 106 19.19 -13.22 11.20
N HIS A 107 19.97 -14.24 10.86
CA HIS A 107 21.19 -14.08 10.06
C HIS A 107 20.85 -13.45 8.70
N LEU A 108 21.57 -12.39 8.34
CA LEU A 108 21.36 -11.65 7.09
C LEU A 108 21.42 -12.56 5.86
N ALA A 109 22.29 -13.56 5.87
CA ALA A 109 22.43 -14.50 4.76
C ALA A 109 21.12 -15.24 4.45
N ALA A 110 20.38 -15.67 5.46
CA ALA A 110 19.10 -16.36 5.30
C ALA A 110 17.97 -15.41 4.83
N LEU A 111 18.08 -14.12 5.10
CA LEU A 111 17.08 -13.11 4.70
C LEU A 111 17.38 -12.46 3.34
N ARG A 112 18.62 -12.51 2.85
CA ARG A 112 19.01 -11.86 1.59
C ARG A 112 18.13 -12.23 0.39
N PRO A 113 17.76 -13.50 0.13
CA PRO A 113 16.89 -13.83 -1.00
C PRO A 113 15.50 -13.17 -0.87
N LEU A 114 14.94 -13.14 0.35
CA LEU A 114 13.64 -12.52 0.61
C LEU A 114 13.71 -11.00 0.40
N LEU A 115 14.77 -10.36 0.87
CA LEU A 115 14.99 -8.92 0.71
C LEU A 115 15.27 -8.54 -0.75
N ALA A 116 15.90 -9.41 -1.53
CA ALA A 116 16.08 -9.22 -2.97
C ALA A 116 14.72 -9.18 -3.70
N VAL A 117 13.75 -9.99 -3.27
CA VAL A 117 12.36 -9.92 -3.77
C VAL A 117 11.75 -8.56 -3.45
N GLU A 118 11.90 -8.04 -2.22
CA GLU A 118 11.36 -6.73 -1.84
C GLU A 118 12.00 -5.58 -2.65
N VAL A 119 13.31 -5.65 -2.90
CA VAL A 119 14.03 -4.69 -3.76
C VAL A 119 13.47 -4.74 -5.19
N ALA A 120 13.23 -5.93 -5.74
CA ALA A 120 12.63 -6.09 -7.07
C ALA A 120 11.19 -5.55 -7.10
N LEU A 121 10.38 -5.86 -6.10
CA LEU A 121 9.00 -5.33 -5.97
C LEU A 121 8.99 -3.80 -5.86
N GLY A 122 9.87 -3.21 -5.04
CA GLY A 122 9.99 -1.77 -4.91
C GLY A 122 10.44 -1.08 -6.21
N THR A 123 11.30 -1.73 -7.00
CA THR A 123 11.70 -1.24 -8.32
C THR A 123 10.55 -1.35 -9.33
N ALA A 124 9.83 -2.46 -9.32
CA ALA A 124 8.65 -2.65 -10.16
C ALA A 124 7.53 -1.66 -9.82
N LEU A 125 7.36 -1.29 -8.54
CA LEU A 125 6.42 -0.26 -8.10
C LEU A 125 6.73 1.12 -8.73
N VAL A 126 8.00 1.47 -8.88
CA VAL A 126 8.41 2.70 -9.59
C VAL A 126 7.89 2.66 -11.04
N MET A 127 8.07 1.53 -11.72
CA MET A 127 7.62 1.37 -13.11
C MET A 127 6.08 1.35 -13.22
N ALA A 128 5.40 0.73 -12.28
CA ALA A 128 3.92 0.77 -12.19
C ALA A 128 3.41 2.21 -11.97
N THR A 129 4.14 3.02 -11.20
CA THR A 129 3.82 4.44 -10.99
C THR A 129 3.99 5.26 -12.28
N VAL A 130 5.06 5.00 -13.04
CA VAL A 130 5.23 5.59 -14.40
C VAL A 130 4.04 5.24 -15.28
N TRP A 131 3.68 3.96 -15.32
CA TRP A 131 2.60 3.46 -16.17
C TRP A 131 1.24 4.07 -15.80
N LEU A 132 0.95 4.19 -14.50
CA LEU A 132 -0.26 4.87 -14.01
C LEU A 132 -0.28 6.35 -14.41
N GLY A 133 0.82 7.06 -14.20
CA GLY A 133 0.94 8.48 -14.55
C GLY A 133 0.81 8.74 -16.06
N TRP A 134 1.39 7.87 -16.86
CA TRP A 134 1.24 7.91 -18.32
C TRP A 134 -0.20 7.62 -18.76
N GLY A 135 -0.87 6.66 -18.13
CA GLY A 135 -2.28 6.37 -18.38
C GLY A 135 -3.20 7.52 -17.96
N LEU A 136 -3.00 8.09 -16.79
CA LEU A 136 -3.83 9.17 -16.26
C LEU A 136 -3.58 10.51 -16.97
N PHE A 137 -2.36 10.85 -17.31
CA PHE A 137 -2.00 12.15 -17.90
C PHE A 137 -1.24 11.97 -19.21
N ASP A 138 0.07 11.94 -19.13
CA ASP A 138 0.96 11.86 -20.27
C ASP A 138 2.31 11.24 -19.85
N ARG A 139 3.17 11.01 -20.86
CA ARG A 139 4.49 10.41 -20.67
C ARG A 139 5.39 11.22 -19.71
N ARG A 140 5.36 12.55 -19.79
CA ARG A 140 6.20 13.41 -18.95
C ARG A 140 5.78 13.31 -17.50
N THR A 141 4.49 13.37 -17.25
CA THR A 141 3.92 13.18 -15.91
C THR A 141 4.27 11.79 -15.36
N GLY A 142 4.15 10.74 -16.18
CA GLY A 142 4.55 9.39 -15.78
C GLY A 142 6.03 9.30 -15.39
N LEU A 143 6.94 9.84 -16.20
CA LEU A 143 8.39 9.82 -15.89
C LEU A 143 8.73 10.60 -14.62
N VAL A 144 8.15 11.80 -14.45
CA VAL A 144 8.37 12.61 -13.23
C VAL A 144 7.81 11.88 -12.00
N ALA A 145 6.63 11.27 -12.11
CA ALA A 145 6.05 10.45 -11.04
C ALA A 145 6.97 9.26 -10.70
N GLY A 146 7.53 8.61 -11.71
CA GLY A 146 8.51 7.54 -11.51
C GLY A 146 9.79 8.00 -10.80
N VAL A 147 10.34 9.15 -11.18
CA VAL A 147 11.50 9.75 -10.49
C VAL A 147 11.15 10.07 -9.03
N MET A 148 10.00 10.70 -8.78
CA MET A 148 9.55 10.96 -7.41
C MET A 148 9.39 9.66 -6.60
N ALA A 149 8.77 8.62 -7.19
CA ALA A 149 8.61 7.32 -6.56
C ALA A 149 9.94 6.60 -6.31
N ALA A 150 10.92 6.75 -7.22
CA ALA A 150 12.24 6.12 -7.09
C ALA A 150 13.00 6.61 -5.85
N VAL A 151 12.91 7.90 -5.56
CA VAL A 151 13.61 8.55 -4.44
C VAL A 151 12.73 8.78 -3.21
N TYR A 152 11.44 8.41 -3.24
CA TYR A 152 10.54 8.61 -2.11
C TYR A 152 10.99 7.79 -0.90
N PRO A 153 11.36 8.43 0.24
CA PRO A 153 12.06 7.74 1.32
C PRO A 153 11.33 6.53 1.86
N THR A 154 10.01 6.61 1.99
CA THR A 154 9.19 5.48 2.45
C THR A 154 9.25 4.31 1.47
N PHE A 155 9.21 4.53 0.15
CA PHE A 155 9.31 3.44 -0.83
C PHE A 155 10.69 2.79 -0.84
N VAL A 156 11.74 3.58 -0.67
CA VAL A 156 13.10 3.04 -0.53
C VAL A 156 13.19 2.19 0.73
N ALA A 157 12.71 2.69 1.86
CA ALA A 157 12.76 1.98 3.15
C ALA A 157 11.93 0.68 3.14
N TYR A 158 10.73 0.69 2.53
CA TYR A 158 9.88 -0.51 2.47
C TYR A 158 10.45 -1.61 1.56
N SER A 159 11.37 -1.29 0.66
CA SER A 159 12.13 -2.30 -0.09
C SER A 159 13.10 -3.13 0.77
N HIS A 160 13.23 -2.83 2.06
CA HIS A 160 14.07 -3.55 3.02
C HIS A 160 13.26 -4.10 4.20
N LEU A 161 11.93 -4.09 4.09
CA LEU A 161 11.01 -4.59 5.10
C LEU A 161 10.22 -5.76 4.51
N LEU A 162 10.21 -6.89 5.20
CA LEU A 162 9.45 -8.08 4.78
C LEU A 162 7.97 -7.90 5.10
N TRP A 163 7.35 -6.89 4.47
CA TRP A 163 5.98 -6.48 4.69
C TRP A 163 5.18 -6.50 3.39
N ALA A 164 3.93 -6.89 3.47
CA ALA A 164 3.04 -7.02 2.31
C ALA A 164 2.71 -5.70 1.60
N GLU A 165 3.07 -4.56 2.18
CA GLU A 165 2.77 -3.23 1.66
C GLU A 165 3.38 -2.97 0.28
N THR A 166 4.62 -3.39 0.04
CA THR A 166 5.30 -3.18 -1.25
C THR A 166 4.63 -3.99 -2.37
N LEU A 167 4.36 -5.27 -2.12
CA LEU A 167 3.63 -6.12 -3.07
C LEU A 167 2.21 -5.60 -3.31
N PHE A 168 1.51 -5.21 -2.24
CA PHE A 168 0.18 -4.65 -2.34
C PHE A 168 0.16 -3.34 -3.14
N ALA A 169 1.10 -2.42 -2.87
CA ALA A 169 1.24 -1.17 -3.62
C ALA A 169 1.49 -1.42 -5.11
N LEU A 170 2.37 -2.37 -5.44
CA LEU A 170 2.64 -2.77 -6.82
C LEU A 170 1.38 -3.29 -7.52
N LEU A 171 0.69 -4.25 -6.91
CA LEU A 171 -0.48 -4.90 -7.49
C LEU A 171 -1.65 -3.93 -7.68
N ILE A 172 -1.97 -3.12 -6.66
CA ILE A 172 -3.08 -2.17 -6.74
C ILE A 172 -2.78 -1.02 -7.73
N THR A 173 -1.53 -0.53 -7.75
CA THR A 173 -1.10 0.50 -8.72
C THR A 173 -1.17 -0.05 -10.15
N SER A 174 -0.72 -1.29 -10.37
CA SER A 174 -0.79 -1.97 -11.65
C SER A 174 -2.24 -2.24 -12.09
N ALA A 175 -3.12 -2.63 -11.15
CA ALA A 175 -4.54 -2.83 -11.43
C ALA A 175 -5.23 -1.53 -11.85
N LEU A 176 -4.98 -0.41 -11.13
CA LEU A 176 -5.50 0.91 -11.49
C LEU A 176 -4.94 1.40 -12.83
N ALA A 177 -3.65 1.22 -13.07
CA ALA A 177 -3.04 1.55 -14.36
C ALA A 177 -3.67 0.74 -15.50
N ALA A 178 -3.76 -0.58 -15.34
CA ALA A 178 -4.36 -1.47 -16.34
C ALA A 178 -5.84 -1.12 -16.62
N LEU A 179 -6.61 -0.76 -15.56
CA LEU A 179 -7.99 -0.31 -15.70
C LEU A 179 -8.08 0.97 -16.55
N VAL A 180 -7.24 1.97 -16.27
CA VAL A 180 -7.19 3.24 -17.04
C VAL A 180 -6.81 3.02 -18.51
N TRP A 181 -5.91 2.08 -18.77
CA TRP A 181 -5.54 1.72 -20.14
C TRP A 181 -6.60 0.89 -20.85
N MET A 182 -7.31 0.02 -20.12
CA MET A 182 -8.40 -0.80 -20.66
C MET A 182 -9.57 0.04 -21.20
N GLU A 183 -9.86 1.19 -20.59
CA GLU A 183 -10.95 2.09 -21.07
C GLU A 183 -10.77 2.54 -22.53
N ARG A 184 -9.52 2.51 -23.04
CA ARG A 184 -9.18 2.89 -24.42
C ARG A 184 -9.32 1.72 -25.40
N GLY A 185 -9.64 0.52 -24.93
CA GLY A 185 -9.65 -0.71 -25.72
C GLY A 185 -11.01 -1.36 -25.91
N ARG A 186 -11.03 -2.46 -26.70
CA ARG A 186 -12.23 -3.28 -26.92
C ARG A 186 -12.56 -4.14 -25.67
N VAL A 187 -13.85 -4.50 -25.52
CA VAL A 187 -14.30 -5.49 -24.52
C VAL A 187 -13.64 -6.83 -24.81
N GLY A 188 -13.15 -7.50 -23.79
CA GLY A 188 -12.59 -8.82 -23.96
C GLY A 188 -11.80 -9.32 -22.74
N TRP A 189 -11.08 -10.40 -22.94
CA TRP A 189 -10.26 -11.09 -21.93
C TRP A 189 -9.26 -10.19 -21.16
N PRO A 190 -8.76 -9.02 -21.67
CA PRO A 190 -7.93 -8.13 -20.86
C PRO A 190 -8.61 -7.67 -19.57
N ALA A 191 -9.95 -7.57 -19.55
CA ALA A 191 -10.69 -7.21 -18.34
C ALA A 191 -10.56 -8.26 -17.22
N LEU A 192 -10.49 -9.56 -17.58
CA LEU A 192 -10.17 -10.61 -16.61
C LEU A 192 -8.77 -10.44 -16.02
N GLY A 193 -7.79 -10.02 -16.85
CA GLY A 193 -6.43 -9.74 -16.38
C GLY A 193 -6.38 -8.57 -15.39
N VAL A 194 -7.14 -7.49 -15.62
CA VAL A 194 -7.30 -6.39 -14.65
C VAL A 194 -7.92 -6.93 -13.35
N GLY A 195 -8.95 -7.76 -13.46
CA GLY A 195 -9.57 -8.43 -12.32
C GLY A 195 -8.58 -9.33 -11.56
N ALA A 196 -7.74 -10.08 -12.28
CA ALA A 196 -6.72 -10.91 -11.67
C ALA A 196 -5.71 -10.10 -10.84
N LEU A 197 -5.33 -8.90 -11.30
CA LEU A 197 -4.48 -7.99 -10.52
C LEU A 197 -5.19 -7.50 -9.24
N PHE A 198 -6.48 -7.16 -9.30
CA PHE A 198 -7.27 -6.82 -8.10
C PHE A 198 -7.41 -8.03 -7.16
N GLY A 199 -7.62 -9.23 -7.69
CA GLY A 199 -7.68 -10.47 -6.90
C GLY A 199 -6.36 -10.78 -6.20
N ALA A 200 -5.23 -10.67 -6.90
CA ALA A 200 -3.90 -10.82 -6.32
C ALA A 200 -3.62 -9.74 -5.25
N ALA A 201 -4.05 -8.49 -5.50
CA ALA A 201 -3.99 -7.42 -4.50
C ALA A 201 -4.86 -7.77 -3.28
N ALA A 202 -6.05 -8.34 -3.46
CA ALA A 202 -6.93 -8.76 -2.37
C ALA A 202 -6.31 -9.90 -1.54
N LEU A 203 -5.68 -10.87 -2.19
CA LEU A 203 -4.90 -11.92 -1.51
C LEU A 203 -3.61 -11.39 -0.85
N THR A 204 -3.29 -10.11 -1.03
CA THR A 204 -2.21 -9.41 -0.32
C THR A 204 -2.79 -8.57 0.82
N ARG A 205 -3.89 -7.82 0.56
CA ARG A 205 -4.67 -7.05 1.53
C ARG A 205 -6.13 -6.95 1.09
N GLU A 206 -7.04 -7.33 1.97
CA GLU A 206 -8.49 -7.43 1.72
C GLU A 206 -9.12 -6.13 1.20
N ILE A 207 -8.55 -4.98 1.57
CA ILE A 207 -9.04 -3.65 1.16
C ILE A 207 -9.05 -3.47 -0.37
N ALA A 208 -8.36 -4.29 -1.13
CA ALA A 208 -8.42 -4.28 -2.58
C ALA A 208 -9.82 -4.63 -3.12
N LEU A 209 -10.61 -5.45 -2.41
CA LEU A 209 -11.96 -5.85 -2.86
C LEU A 209 -12.91 -4.64 -2.99
N PRO A 210 -13.15 -3.84 -1.94
CA PRO A 210 -13.98 -2.64 -2.08
C PRO A 210 -13.37 -1.63 -3.08
N VAL A 211 -12.05 -1.53 -3.18
CA VAL A 211 -11.42 -0.65 -4.18
C VAL A 211 -11.69 -1.13 -5.60
N ALA A 212 -11.69 -2.45 -5.86
CA ALA A 212 -12.05 -2.99 -7.18
C ALA A 212 -13.50 -2.63 -7.56
N VAL A 213 -14.44 -2.74 -6.60
CA VAL A 213 -15.84 -2.34 -6.80
C VAL A 213 -15.95 -0.85 -7.11
N VAL A 214 -15.27 0.01 -6.33
CA VAL A 214 -15.26 1.47 -6.53
C VAL A 214 -14.62 1.83 -7.88
N ALA A 215 -13.55 1.14 -8.28
CA ALA A 215 -12.89 1.37 -9.57
C ALA A 215 -13.78 0.96 -10.76
N VAL A 216 -14.52 -0.16 -10.65
CA VAL A 216 -15.53 -0.56 -11.65
C VAL A 216 -16.68 0.44 -11.68
N PHE A 217 -17.17 0.88 -10.52
CA PHE A 217 -18.21 1.93 -10.44
C PHE A 217 -17.76 3.22 -11.14
N TRP A 218 -16.51 3.64 -10.94
CA TRP A 218 -15.96 4.80 -11.63
C TRP A 218 -16.06 4.67 -13.15
N THR A 219 -15.73 3.50 -13.75
CA THR A 219 -15.84 3.31 -15.20
C THR A 219 -17.29 3.48 -15.70
N LEU A 220 -18.26 3.02 -14.92
CA LEU A 220 -19.68 3.06 -15.26
C LEU A 220 -20.27 4.48 -15.21
N VAL A 221 -19.81 5.32 -14.28
CA VAL A 221 -20.33 6.69 -14.12
C VAL A 221 -19.65 7.70 -15.03
N THR A 222 -18.50 7.33 -15.61
CA THR A 222 -17.71 8.22 -16.47
C THR A 222 -17.89 7.96 -17.96
N VAL A 223 -18.57 6.87 -18.34
CA VAL A 223 -18.80 6.47 -19.73
C VAL A 223 -20.07 7.08 -20.27
N GLU A 224 -20.08 7.35 -21.58
CA GLU A 224 -21.28 7.79 -22.30
C GLU A 224 -22.39 6.74 -22.30
N ALA A 225 -23.65 7.18 -22.42
CA ALA A 225 -24.81 6.29 -22.35
C ALA A 225 -24.78 5.17 -23.43
N SER A 226 -24.25 5.47 -24.61
CA SER A 226 -24.08 4.54 -25.72
C SER A 226 -23.15 3.36 -25.42
N GLU A 227 -22.14 3.56 -24.56
CA GLU A 227 -21.13 2.56 -24.22
C GLU A 227 -21.39 1.84 -22.88
N ARG A 228 -22.45 2.21 -22.15
CA ARG A 228 -22.71 1.69 -20.81
C ARG A 228 -22.80 0.17 -20.74
N ARG A 229 -23.43 -0.48 -21.75
CA ARG A 229 -23.54 -1.95 -21.78
C ARG A 229 -22.18 -2.62 -21.93
N ALA A 230 -21.35 -2.14 -22.83
CA ALA A 230 -20.01 -2.64 -23.05
C ALA A 230 -19.13 -2.45 -21.79
N THR A 231 -19.25 -1.28 -21.17
CA THR A 231 -18.51 -0.96 -19.94
C THR A 231 -18.99 -1.80 -18.75
N ALA A 232 -20.30 -2.03 -18.62
CA ALA A 232 -20.84 -2.93 -17.61
C ALA A 232 -20.31 -4.37 -17.76
N LEU A 233 -20.24 -4.87 -19.00
CA LEU A 233 -19.66 -6.18 -19.28
C LEU A 233 -18.16 -6.22 -18.94
N ARG A 234 -17.40 -5.17 -19.27
CA ARG A 234 -15.99 -5.06 -18.84
C ARG A 234 -15.86 -5.08 -17.33
N GLY A 235 -16.68 -4.29 -16.62
CA GLY A 235 -16.71 -4.27 -15.16
C GLY A 235 -17.06 -5.63 -14.55
N LEU A 236 -18.04 -6.33 -15.11
CA LEU A 236 -18.39 -7.69 -14.70
C LEU A 236 -17.21 -8.66 -14.90
N LEU A 237 -16.52 -8.59 -16.03
CA LEU A 237 -15.33 -9.42 -16.29
C LEU A 237 -14.19 -9.09 -15.30
N VAL A 238 -13.99 -7.82 -14.93
CA VAL A 238 -13.05 -7.43 -13.87
C VAL A 238 -13.42 -8.10 -12.55
N LEU A 239 -14.69 -8.04 -12.14
CA LEU A 239 -15.15 -8.66 -10.89
C LEU A 239 -15.04 -10.20 -10.95
N ILE A 240 -15.35 -10.82 -12.09
CA ILE A 240 -15.17 -12.27 -12.28
C ILE A 240 -13.67 -12.61 -12.18
N GLY A 241 -12.79 -11.90 -12.87
CA GLY A 241 -11.34 -12.12 -12.77
C GLY A 241 -10.82 -11.98 -11.34
N THR A 242 -11.34 -11.00 -10.58
CA THR A 242 -11.05 -10.86 -9.15
C THR A 242 -11.49 -12.09 -8.36
N ALA A 243 -12.73 -12.53 -8.57
CA ALA A 243 -13.31 -13.68 -7.89
C ALA A 243 -12.55 -14.98 -8.23
N LEU A 244 -12.19 -15.20 -9.49
CA LEU A 244 -11.43 -16.39 -9.92
C LEU A 244 -10.09 -16.54 -9.21
N VAL A 245 -9.41 -15.44 -8.89
CA VAL A 245 -8.14 -15.46 -8.15
C VAL A 245 -8.36 -15.66 -6.65
N VAL A 246 -9.43 -15.10 -6.09
CA VAL A 246 -9.72 -15.17 -4.64
C VAL A 246 -10.39 -16.50 -4.26
N LEU A 247 -11.25 -17.05 -5.13
CA LEU A 247 -12.08 -18.21 -4.83
C LEU A 247 -11.29 -19.46 -4.40
N PRO A 248 -10.16 -19.84 -5.01
CA PRO A 248 -9.38 -21.00 -4.56
C PRO A 248 -8.95 -20.87 -3.09
N TRP A 249 -8.61 -19.65 -2.65
CA TRP A 249 -8.25 -19.39 -1.26
C TRP A 249 -9.46 -19.47 -0.32
N VAL A 250 -10.63 -19.01 -0.74
CA VAL A 250 -11.88 -19.15 0.03
C VAL A 250 -12.25 -20.61 0.21
N VAL A 251 -12.17 -21.41 -0.87
CA VAL A 251 -12.44 -22.87 -0.83
C VAL A 251 -11.45 -23.57 0.10
N ARG A 252 -10.18 -23.23 0.03
CA ARG A 252 -9.16 -23.75 0.95
C ARG A 252 -9.47 -23.39 2.40
N ASN A 253 -9.85 -22.13 2.67
CA ASN A 253 -10.21 -21.69 4.03
C ASN A 253 -11.43 -22.47 4.54
N GLN A 254 -12.44 -22.70 3.71
CA GLN A 254 -13.59 -23.52 4.06
C GLN A 254 -13.17 -24.96 4.44
N ALA A 255 -12.28 -25.54 3.67
CA ALA A 255 -11.78 -26.90 3.94
C ALA A 255 -10.96 -26.98 5.25
N GLU A 256 -10.10 -26.01 5.50
CA GLU A 256 -9.17 -26.00 6.64
C GLU A 256 -9.82 -25.56 7.97
N LEU A 257 -10.81 -24.64 7.91
CA LEU A 257 -11.39 -24.02 9.08
C LEU A 257 -12.86 -24.41 9.32
N GLY A 258 -13.45 -25.21 8.40
CA GLY A 258 -14.86 -25.61 8.47
C GLY A 258 -15.84 -24.43 8.26
N ARG A 259 -15.35 -23.26 7.83
CA ARG A 259 -16.14 -22.03 7.71
C ARG A 259 -15.70 -21.19 6.51
N ILE A 260 -16.67 -20.52 5.86
CA ILE A 260 -16.39 -19.56 4.80
C ILE A 260 -15.73 -18.33 5.43
N LEU A 261 -14.44 -18.19 5.18
CA LEU A 261 -13.65 -17.03 5.51
C LEU A 261 -13.10 -16.43 4.20
N PRO A 262 -13.56 -15.23 3.80
CA PRO A 262 -13.22 -14.71 2.47
C PRO A 262 -11.72 -14.65 2.20
N ILE A 263 -10.94 -14.07 3.10
CA ILE A 263 -9.49 -13.95 2.91
C ILE A 263 -8.73 -14.25 4.20
N SER A 264 -8.94 -13.47 5.29
CA SER A 264 -8.19 -13.66 6.54
C SER A 264 -9.06 -13.53 7.78
N SER A 265 -8.58 -14.06 8.90
CA SER A 265 -9.26 -13.99 10.20
C SER A 265 -8.93 -12.70 10.97
N VAL A 266 -7.93 -11.92 10.52
CA VAL A 266 -7.46 -10.74 11.25
C VAL A 266 -8.37 -9.51 11.09
N GLY A 267 -9.26 -9.49 10.09
CA GLY A 267 -10.06 -8.32 9.75
C GLY A 267 -10.85 -7.76 10.95
N TRP A 268 -11.63 -8.60 11.63
CA TRP A 268 -12.40 -8.19 12.81
C TRP A 268 -11.54 -7.87 14.02
N ILE A 269 -10.38 -8.51 14.15
CA ILE A 269 -9.40 -8.17 15.18
C ILE A 269 -8.89 -6.74 14.94
N ALA A 270 -8.57 -6.38 13.70
CA ALA A 270 -8.16 -5.02 13.36
C ALA A 270 -9.26 -3.98 13.61
N VAL A 271 -10.54 -4.31 13.29
CA VAL A 271 -11.69 -3.46 13.62
C VAL A 271 -11.79 -3.25 15.14
N GLY A 272 -11.71 -4.33 15.93
CA GLY A 272 -11.77 -4.25 17.39
C GLY A 272 -10.62 -3.44 17.99
N GLU A 273 -9.38 -3.64 17.53
CA GLU A 273 -8.22 -2.84 17.97
C GLU A 273 -8.42 -1.35 17.68
N GLY A 274 -8.88 -1.01 16.48
CA GLY A 274 -9.12 0.38 16.10
C GLY A 274 -10.29 1.03 16.84
N ASN A 275 -11.17 0.25 17.48
CA ASN A 275 -12.33 0.74 18.23
C ASN A 275 -12.16 0.63 19.75
N SER A 276 -11.12 -0.03 20.23
CA SER A 276 -10.80 -0.07 21.67
C SER A 276 -10.35 1.30 22.18
N LEU A 277 -10.59 1.58 23.48
CA LEU A 277 -10.20 2.84 24.12
C LEU A 277 -8.68 3.08 24.04
N GLU A 278 -7.91 2.02 24.10
CA GLU A 278 -6.44 2.04 24.08
C GLU A 278 -5.87 2.31 22.66
N GLY A 279 -6.66 2.08 21.59
CA GLY A 279 -6.31 2.43 20.20
C GLY A 279 -6.42 3.92 19.90
N ARG A 280 -6.77 4.76 20.89
CA ARG A 280 -7.01 6.20 20.74
C ARG A 280 -5.76 7.06 20.97
N GLN A 281 -4.57 6.52 20.91
CA GLN A 281 -3.35 7.32 21.06
C GLN A 281 -3.13 8.17 19.79
N TRP A 282 -3.17 9.49 19.97
CA TRP A 282 -2.90 10.48 18.93
C TRP A 282 -1.50 10.26 18.35
N LEU A 283 -1.40 10.17 17.02
CA LEU A 283 -0.16 10.14 16.24
C LEU A 283 0.81 8.97 16.52
N ARG A 284 0.65 8.23 17.60
CA ARG A 284 1.45 7.05 17.90
C ARG A 284 0.53 5.85 18.13
N PRO A 285 0.60 4.80 17.31
CA PRO A 285 -0.12 3.58 17.59
C PRO A 285 0.37 3.00 18.92
N ALA A 286 -0.56 2.49 19.73
CA ALA A 286 -0.21 1.75 20.93
C ALA A 286 0.79 0.64 20.59
N ALA A 287 1.76 0.41 21.46
CA ALA A 287 2.74 -0.66 21.26
C ALA A 287 2.01 -1.99 20.99
N PRO A 288 2.38 -2.73 19.92
CA PRO A 288 1.71 -3.98 19.59
C PRO A 288 1.63 -4.92 20.80
N GLY A 289 0.46 -5.49 21.04
CA GLY A 289 0.23 -6.52 22.06
C GLY A 289 -0.07 -6.05 23.49
N ARG A 290 -0.22 -4.74 23.72
CA ARG A 290 -0.51 -4.22 25.08
C ARG A 290 -1.98 -3.84 25.34
N SER A 291 -2.85 -3.80 24.34
CA SER A 291 -4.26 -3.46 24.56
C SER A 291 -5.01 -4.56 25.30
N ALA A 292 -5.97 -4.19 26.16
CA ALA A 292 -6.83 -5.14 26.88
C ALA A 292 -7.58 -6.00 25.87
N PHE A 293 -8.16 -5.41 24.85
CA PHE A 293 -8.82 -6.12 23.75
C PHE A 293 -7.90 -7.19 23.11
N ARG A 294 -6.62 -6.86 22.86
CA ARG A 294 -5.67 -7.82 22.28
C ARG A 294 -5.37 -8.97 23.22
N ARG A 295 -5.29 -8.73 24.54
CA ARG A 295 -5.11 -9.80 25.54
C ARG A 295 -6.31 -10.73 25.56
N GLU A 296 -7.54 -10.20 25.54
CA GLU A 296 -8.78 -10.97 25.48
C GLU A 296 -8.81 -11.86 24.24
N VAL A 297 -8.54 -11.29 23.06
CA VAL A 297 -8.49 -12.04 21.79
C VAL A 297 -7.42 -13.14 21.84
N ASN A 298 -6.23 -12.86 22.35
CA ASN A 298 -5.13 -13.82 22.41
C ASN A 298 -5.34 -14.94 23.43
N ALA A 299 -6.23 -14.76 24.41
CA ALA A 299 -6.61 -15.80 25.37
C ALA A 299 -7.47 -16.92 24.72
N ILE A 300 -8.02 -16.68 23.54
CA ILE A 300 -8.83 -17.66 22.81
C ILE A 300 -7.93 -18.48 21.89
N SER A 301 -7.93 -19.80 22.02
CA SER A 301 -7.04 -20.69 21.27
C SER A 301 -7.45 -20.88 19.81
N GLY A 302 -8.76 -20.91 19.50
CA GLY A 302 -9.29 -21.15 18.16
C GLY A 302 -9.19 -19.92 17.26
N GLU A 303 -8.78 -20.06 16.00
CA GLU A 303 -8.65 -18.95 15.06
C GLU A 303 -10.01 -18.37 14.67
N VAL A 304 -11.00 -19.22 14.42
CA VAL A 304 -12.36 -18.81 14.07
C VAL A 304 -13.05 -18.15 15.28
N GLU A 305 -12.91 -18.78 16.45
CA GLU A 305 -13.49 -18.30 17.71
C GLU A 305 -12.91 -16.93 18.09
N ARG A 306 -11.62 -16.70 17.86
CA ARG A 306 -10.99 -15.37 18.01
C ARG A 306 -11.60 -14.32 17.09
N SER A 307 -11.82 -14.67 15.84
CA SER A 307 -12.43 -13.76 14.85
C SER A 307 -13.88 -13.43 15.22
N ASP A 308 -14.66 -14.44 15.67
CA ASP A 308 -16.05 -14.27 16.10
C ASP A 308 -16.16 -13.44 17.39
N PHE A 309 -15.30 -13.69 18.35
CA PHE A 309 -15.21 -12.87 19.56
C PHE A 309 -14.86 -11.42 19.21
N ALA A 310 -13.83 -11.21 18.38
CA ALA A 310 -13.42 -9.88 17.94
C ALA A 310 -14.55 -9.15 17.22
N ARG A 311 -15.33 -9.85 16.37
CA ARG A 311 -16.51 -9.28 15.70
C ARG A 311 -17.55 -8.81 16.69
N ARG A 312 -17.99 -9.68 17.62
CA ARG A 312 -19.00 -9.31 18.63
C ARG A 312 -18.55 -8.11 19.45
N ARG A 313 -17.33 -8.18 19.98
CA ARG A 313 -16.77 -7.12 20.84
C ARG A 313 -16.57 -5.80 20.10
N ALA A 314 -16.14 -5.83 18.83
CA ALA A 314 -16.02 -4.64 18.01
C ALA A 314 -17.38 -3.98 17.76
N LEU A 315 -18.43 -4.76 17.45
CA LEU A 315 -19.78 -4.24 17.23
C LEU A 315 -20.39 -3.66 18.52
N GLU A 316 -20.16 -4.28 19.67
CA GLU A 316 -20.55 -3.76 20.99
C GLU A 316 -19.89 -2.38 21.23
N MET A 317 -18.57 -2.29 21.12
CA MET A 317 -17.82 -1.02 21.29
C MET A 317 -18.31 0.08 20.33
N ILE A 318 -18.65 -0.28 19.09
CA ILE A 318 -19.19 0.66 18.11
C ILE A 318 -20.60 1.11 18.54
N GLY A 319 -21.44 0.18 19.01
CA GLY A 319 -22.79 0.45 19.47
C GLY A 319 -22.81 1.37 20.71
N GLU A 320 -21.99 1.06 21.70
CA GLU A 320 -21.84 1.85 22.94
C GLU A 320 -21.35 3.29 22.68
N ALA A 321 -20.61 3.51 21.61
CA ALA A 321 -20.04 4.82 21.26
C ALA A 321 -20.98 5.70 20.42
N GLN A 322 -22.19 5.24 20.03
CA GLN A 322 -23.14 6.03 19.25
C GLN A 322 -23.77 7.17 20.10
N PRO A 323 -24.17 8.31 19.49
CA PRO A 323 -24.01 8.70 18.07
C PRO A 323 -22.65 9.37 17.76
N ALA A 324 -21.81 9.59 18.78
CA ALA A 324 -20.55 10.32 18.64
C ALA A 324 -19.43 9.52 17.92
N TRP A 325 -19.65 8.23 17.72
CA TRP A 325 -18.65 7.27 17.23
C TRP A 325 -17.91 7.77 15.96
N ILE A 326 -18.65 8.16 14.92
CA ILE A 326 -18.02 8.54 13.65
C ILE A 326 -17.14 9.81 13.78
N PHE A 327 -17.59 10.79 14.58
CA PHE A 327 -16.81 12.01 14.84
C PHE A 327 -15.55 11.70 15.63
N THR A 328 -15.65 10.81 16.63
CA THR A 328 -14.51 10.34 17.40
C THR A 328 -13.52 9.60 16.50
N LYS A 329 -13.99 8.74 15.58
CA LYS A 329 -13.15 8.04 14.62
C LYS A 329 -12.45 8.99 13.66
N LEU A 330 -13.15 9.96 13.12
CA LEU A 330 -12.55 10.98 12.25
C LEU A 330 -11.48 11.78 12.98
N ALA A 331 -11.77 12.23 14.21
CA ALA A 331 -10.84 13.02 15.00
C ALA A 331 -9.57 12.26 15.41
N HIS A 332 -9.65 10.94 15.63
CA HIS A 332 -8.49 10.13 16.05
C HIS A 332 -7.80 9.42 14.88
N ASN A 333 -8.57 8.73 14.05
CA ASN A 333 -8.01 7.90 12.98
C ASN A 333 -7.62 8.71 11.75
N GLY A 334 -8.27 9.86 11.50
CA GLY A 334 -7.92 10.75 10.40
C GLY A 334 -6.48 11.26 10.50
N PRO A 335 -6.09 11.93 11.60
CA PRO A 335 -4.71 12.36 11.80
C PRO A 335 -3.69 11.21 11.79
N LEU A 336 -4.02 10.03 12.38
CA LEU A 336 -3.14 8.85 12.36
C LEU A 336 -2.86 8.38 10.93
N LEU A 337 -3.89 8.33 10.07
CA LEU A 337 -3.72 7.92 8.69
C LEU A 337 -2.92 8.95 7.88
N LEU A 338 -3.10 10.24 8.17
CA LEU A 338 -2.39 11.35 7.51
C LEU A 338 -1.03 11.66 8.16
N SER A 339 -0.69 11.04 9.27
CA SER A 339 0.60 11.25 9.96
C SER A 339 1.78 10.92 9.05
N PRO A 340 2.86 11.73 9.02
CA PRO A 340 4.06 11.47 8.23
C PRO A 340 4.84 10.25 8.74
N ASP A 341 4.49 9.69 9.91
CA ASP A 341 5.14 8.53 10.47
C ASP A 341 5.20 7.37 9.47
N ALA A 342 6.23 6.58 9.58
CA ALA A 342 6.41 5.40 8.75
C ALA A 342 7.12 4.32 9.57
N PHE A 343 6.91 3.05 9.19
CA PHE A 343 7.43 1.95 10.00
C PHE A 343 8.96 1.96 10.11
N HIS A 344 9.66 2.45 9.11
CA HIS A 344 11.11 2.61 9.19
C HIS A 344 11.54 3.67 10.22
N LEU A 345 10.76 4.73 10.42
CA LEU A 345 10.99 5.71 11.48
C LEU A 345 10.74 5.10 12.86
N TYR A 346 9.69 4.27 12.99
CA TYR A 346 9.47 3.49 14.19
C TYR A 346 10.65 2.55 14.52
N LYS A 347 11.15 1.81 13.51
CA LYS A 347 12.35 0.97 13.66
C LYS A 347 13.58 1.78 14.06
N LEU A 348 13.72 2.97 13.50
CA LEU A 348 14.84 3.89 13.79
C LEU A 348 14.79 4.39 15.24
N ARG A 349 13.61 4.75 15.75
CA ARG A 349 13.42 5.22 17.11
C ARG A 349 13.63 4.14 18.17
N ASN A 350 13.24 2.92 17.90
CA ASN A 350 13.37 1.81 18.86
C ASN A 350 14.69 1.04 18.77
N GLY A 351 15.69 1.58 18.05
CA GLY A 351 17.02 1.01 17.94
C GLY A 351 17.09 -0.29 17.11
N SER A 352 16.10 -0.55 16.25
CA SER A 352 16.11 -1.75 15.40
C SER A 352 17.21 -1.75 14.35
N TYR A 353 17.75 -0.60 14.02
CA TYR A 353 18.90 -0.43 13.13
C TYR A 353 20.25 -0.35 13.86
N GLY A 354 20.29 -0.71 15.15
CA GLY A 354 21.48 -0.55 15.98
C GLY A 354 21.71 0.90 16.45
N ASP A 355 22.94 1.22 16.80
CA ASP A 355 23.33 2.54 17.30
C ASP A 355 23.47 3.52 16.14
N VAL A 356 22.37 4.15 15.75
CA VAL A 356 22.35 5.20 14.74
C VAL A 356 22.59 6.55 15.39
N PRO A 357 23.59 7.35 14.94
CA PRO A 357 23.83 8.67 15.49
C PRO A 357 22.60 9.56 15.46
N ASP A 358 22.35 10.34 16.51
CA ASP A 358 21.19 11.21 16.63
C ASP A 358 21.04 12.20 15.48
N ALA A 359 22.14 12.75 14.99
CA ALA A 359 22.12 13.64 13.81
C ALA A 359 21.57 12.92 12.56
N MET A 360 21.97 11.66 12.33
CA MET A 360 21.49 10.85 11.21
C MET A 360 20.01 10.48 11.41
N ARG A 361 19.60 10.12 12.63
CA ARG A 361 18.22 9.82 12.98
C ARG A 361 17.32 11.03 12.68
N ARG A 362 17.70 12.23 13.14
CA ARG A 362 16.99 13.47 12.86
C ARG A 362 16.94 13.80 11.36
N ALA A 363 18.06 13.62 10.65
CA ALA A 363 18.11 13.87 9.20
C ALA A 363 17.16 12.95 8.42
N VAL A 364 17.15 11.64 8.70
CA VAL A 364 16.24 10.67 8.05
C VAL A 364 14.79 11.02 8.37
N THR A 365 14.47 11.34 9.63
CA THR A 365 13.11 11.75 10.02
C THR A 365 12.70 13.01 9.27
N PHE A 366 13.54 14.04 9.26
CA PHE A 366 13.27 15.30 8.56
C PHE A 366 13.03 15.09 7.06
N VAL A 367 13.92 14.37 6.38
CA VAL A 367 13.78 14.09 4.94
C VAL A 367 12.49 13.31 4.65
N THR A 368 12.15 12.32 5.49
CA THR A 368 10.92 11.53 5.31
C THR A 368 9.67 12.39 5.49
N VAL A 369 9.61 13.20 6.55
CA VAL A 369 8.48 14.10 6.83
C VAL A 369 8.33 15.15 5.74
N LEU A 370 9.43 15.79 5.33
CA LEU A 370 9.43 16.81 4.28
C LEU A 370 8.98 16.23 2.93
N ALA A 371 9.53 15.08 2.54
CA ALA A 371 9.14 14.42 1.29
C ALA A 371 7.65 14.08 1.27
N TYR A 372 7.12 13.58 2.40
CA TYR A 372 5.70 13.32 2.53
C TYR A 372 4.88 14.59 2.41
N ALA A 373 5.21 15.64 3.16
CA ALA A 373 4.48 16.90 3.16
C ALA A 373 4.43 17.52 1.76
N VAL A 374 5.57 17.57 1.07
CA VAL A 374 5.68 18.11 -0.30
C VAL A 374 4.82 17.28 -1.27
N VAL A 375 4.96 15.95 -1.27
CA VAL A 375 4.20 15.08 -2.18
C VAL A 375 2.70 15.15 -1.88
N ALA A 376 2.30 15.16 -0.62
CA ALA A 376 0.90 15.21 -0.24
C ALA A 376 0.24 16.56 -0.62
N CYS A 377 0.91 17.68 -0.34
CA CYS A 377 0.41 19.01 -0.71
C CYS A 377 0.33 19.20 -2.23
N LEU A 378 1.37 18.81 -2.97
CA LEU A 378 1.33 18.82 -4.44
C LEU A 378 0.25 17.88 -4.98
N GLY A 379 0.07 16.71 -4.37
CA GLY A 379 -0.98 15.76 -4.72
C GLY A 379 -2.38 16.36 -4.56
N VAL A 380 -2.64 17.04 -3.44
CA VAL A 380 -3.90 17.75 -3.19
C VAL A 380 -4.15 18.82 -4.26
N VAL A 381 -3.14 19.64 -4.57
CA VAL A 381 -3.24 20.64 -5.64
C VAL A 381 -3.47 19.99 -6.99
N GLY A 382 -2.76 18.90 -7.29
CA GLY A 382 -2.92 18.14 -8.54
C GLY A 382 -4.32 17.55 -8.70
N ILE A 383 -4.89 16.98 -7.63
CA ILE A 383 -6.25 16.43 -7.63
C ILE A 383 -7.27 17.58 -7.79
N ALA A 384 -7.10 18.68 -7.06
CA ALA A 384 -8.00 19.82 -7.13
C ALA A 384 -8.03 20.45 -8.53
N SER A 385 -6.88 20.53 -9.20
CA SER A 385 -6.69 21.19 -10.51
C SER A 385 -6.92 20.28 -11.71
N ALA A 386 -7.07 18.99 -11.51
CA ALA A 386 -7.35 18.05 -12.60
C ALA A 386 -8.73 18.34 -13.20
N ARG A 387 -8.78 19.22 -14.22
CA ARG A 387 -9.99 19.60 -14.97
C ARG A 387 -10.62 18.43 -15.73
N LEU A 388 -9.94 17.32 -15.79
CA LEU A 388 -10.32 16.11 -16.49
C LEU A 388 -11.24 15.30 -15.58
N GLY A 389 -12.54 15.61 -15.58
CA GLY A 389 -13.59 15.10 -14.71
C GLY A 389 -13.43 13.65 -14.24
N ASN A 390 -13.10 12.75 -15.18
CA ASN A 390 -13.01 11.32 -14.93
C ASN A 390 -11.79 10.94 -14.06
N ARG A 391 -10.61 11.53 -14.30
CA ARG A 391 -9.36 11.17 -13.60
C ARG A 391 -9.35 11.66 -12.16
N ARG A 392 -9.85 12.90 -11.94
CA ARG A 392 -10.06 13.44 -10.62
C ARG A 392 -11.04 12.59 -9.81
N LEU A 393 -12.14 12.16 -10.46
CA LEU A 393 -13.15 11.32 -9.81
C LEU A 393 -12.57 9.97 -9.38
N LEU A 394 -11.74 9.30 -10.22
CA LEU A 394 -11.06 8.07 -9.83
C LEU A 394 -10.23 8.27 -8.55
N ALA A 395 -9.38 9.30 -8.54
CA ALA A 395 -8.54 9.57 -7.38
C ALA A 395 -9.37 9.83 -6.12
N LEU A 396 -10.41 10.67 -6.22
CA LEU A 396 -11.27 10.99 -5.09
C LEU A 396 -12.02 9.75 -4.57
N LEU A 397 -12.59 8.94 -5.46
CA LEU A 397 -13.32 7.73 -5.08
C LEU A 397 -12.41 6.70 -4.41
N VAL A 398 -11.24 6.43 -4.98
CA VAL A 398 -10.28 5.47 -4.42
C VAL A 398 -9.77 5.96 -3.07
N LEU A 399 -9.29 7.22 -2.99
CA LEU A 399 -8.75 7.76 -1.74
C LEU A 399 -9.83 7.91 -0.66
N ALA A 400 -11.06 8.31 -1.02
CA ALA A 400 -12.17 8.38 -0.08
C ALA A 400 -12.57 7.00 0.44
N CYS A 401 -12.66 5.99 -0.43
CA CYS A 401 -12.94 4.62 -0.04
C CYS A 401 -11.90 4.10 0.97
N VAL A 402 -10.61 4.25 0.64
CA VAL A 402 -9.51 3.83 1.51
C VAL A 402 -9.52 4.58 2.84
N PHE A 403 -9.70 5.90 2.80
CA PHE A 403 -9.78 6.73 4.00
C PHE A 403 -10.94 6.29 4.90
N ALA A 404 -12.15 6.13 4.34
CA ALA A 404 -13.33 5.71 5.09
C ALA A 404 -13.13 4.35 5.75
N LEU A 405 -12.63 3.35 5.01
CA LEU A 405 -12.40 2.00 5.52
C LEU A 405 -11.37 1.98 6.66
N HIS A 406 -10.28 2.73 6.52
CA HIS A 406 -9.26 2.78 7.58
C HIS A 406 -9.71 3.62 8.77
N VAL A 407 -10.47 4.69 8.58
CA VAL A 407 -11.05 5.46 9.68
C VAL A 407 -11.99 4.58 10.49
N VAL A 408 -12.86 3.83 9.85
CA VAL A 408 -13.84 2.94 10.51
C VAL A 408 -13.16 1.76 11.19
N ALA A 409 -12.24 1.08 10.51
CA ALA A 409 -11.60 -0.12 11.03
C ALA A 409 -10.44 0.24 11.98
N ASN A 410 -9.28 0.45 11.42
CA ASN A 410 -8.05 0.75 12.14
C ASN A 410 -7.16 1.64 11.28
N ALA A 411 -6.71 2.76 11.82
CA ALA A 411 -5.83 3.68 11.12
C ALA A 411 -4.39 3.57 11.61
N ASN A 412 -3.49 3.52 10.66
CA ASN A 412 -2.06 3.62 10.87
C ASN A 412 -1.44 4.30 9.65
N SER A 413 -0.42 5.11 9.86
CA SER A 413 0.30 5.82 8.79
C SER A 413 0.84 4.88 7.69
N ARG A 414 1.23 3.65 8.05
CA ARG A 414 1.68 2.62 7.09
C ARG A 414 0.63 2.25 6.04
N PHE A 415 -0.65 2.32 6.40
CA PHE A 415 -1.75 1.98 5.49
C PHE A 415 -1.92 2.97 4.35
N ARG A 416 -1.31 4.15 4.45
CA ARG A 416 -1.25 5.13 3.37
C ARG A 416 -0.24 4.75 2.28
N MET A 417 0.84 4.03 2.64
CA MET A 417 1.95 3.75 1.72
C MET A 417 1.50 3.19 0.37
N PRO A 418 0.59 2.20 0.27
CA PRO A 418 0.17 1.62 -1.00
C PRO A 418 -0.60 2.57 -1.93
N TRP A 419 -1.11 3.68 -1.42
CA TRP A 419 -1.88 4.67 -2.17
C TRP A 419 -1.05 5.88 -2.61
N MET A 420 0.17 5.99 -2.07
CA MET A 420 1.09 7.06 -2.43
C MET A 420 1.45 7.10 -3.92
N PRO A 421 1.53 5.99 -4.68
CA PRO A 421 1.75 6.06 -6.13
C PRO A 421 0.70 6.91 -6.84
N LEU A 422 -0.58 6.77 -6.47
CA LEU A 422 -1.67 7.59 -7.03
C LEU A 422 -1.47 9.08 -6.65
N VAL A 423 -1.16 9.37 -5.40
CA VAL A 423 -0.89 10.74 -4.92
C VAL A 423 0.33 11.34 -5.63
N ILE A 424 1.41 10.56 -5.79
CA ILE A 424 2.65 10.98 -6.48
C ILE A 424 2.37 11.34 -7.95
N VAL A 425 1.50 10.59 -8.64
CA VAL A 425 1.13 10.90 -10.03
C VAL A 425 0.47 12.28 -10.14
N PHE A 426 -0.46 12.61 -9.23
CA PHE A 426 -1.08 13.94 -9.20
C PHE A 426 -0.09 15.03 -8.75
N ALA A 427 0.81 14.71 -7.82
CA ALA A 427 1.87 15.62 -7.41
C ALA A 427 2.83 15.94 -8.55
N ALA A 428 3.21 14.94 -9.35
CA ALA A 428 4.04 15.11 -10.54
C ALA A 428 3.35 15.99 -11.60
N HIS A 429 2.05 15.78 -11.81
CA HIS A 429 1.26 16.65 -12.69
C HIS A 429 1.26 18.09 -12.18
N ALA A 430 1.02 18.31 -10.90
CA ALA A 430 1.06 19.65 -10.31
C ALA A 430 2.44 20.32 -10.44
N ALA A 431 3.52 19.57 -10.23
CA ALA A 431 4.87 20.08 -10.35
C ALA A 431 5.23 20.50 -11.78
N LEU A 432 4.75 19.78 -12.79
CA LEU A 432 4.99 20.09 -14.21
C LEU A 432 4.21 21.28 -14.72
N VAL A 433 2.95 21.45 -14.30
CA VAL A 433 2.10 22.54 -14.76
C VAL A 433 2.33 23.81 -13.95
N GLY A 434 2.80 23.69 -12.70
CA GLY A 434 3.24 24.80 -11.88
C GLY A 434 2.14 25.79 -11.50
N ARG A 435 2.51 27.09 -11.41
CA ARG A 435 1.61 28.16 -10.90
C ARG A 435 0.34 28.35 -11.73
N SER A 436 0.35 28.02 -13.01
CA SER A 436 -0.84 28.13 -13.89
C SER A 436 -2.00 27.24 -13.43
N LEU A 437 -1.72 26.11 -12.75
CA LEU A 437 -2.75 25.26 -12.14
C LEU A 437 -3.54 26.01 -11.05
N VAL A 438 -2.84 26.65 -10.13
CA VAL A 438 -3.47 27.36 -9.00
C VAL A 438 -4.30 28.55 -9.48
N ALA A 439 -3.80 29.26 -10.51
CA ALA A 439 -4.52 30.39 -11.13
C ALA A 439 -5.84 29.93 -11.80
N GLY A 440 -5.90 28.71 -12.28
CA GLY A 440 -7.08 28.15 -12.93
C GLY A 440 -8.12 27.49 -12.02
N LEU A 441 -7.85 27.40 -10.70
CA LEU A 441 -8.80 26.81 -9.74
C LEU A 441 -9.97 27.74 -9.47
N ARG A 442 -11.18 27.16 -9.37
CA ARG A 442 -12.35 27.87 -8.84
C ARG A 442 -12.10 28.23 -7.36
N PRO A 443 -12.72 29.32 -6.84
CA PRO A 443 -12.50 29.74 -5.43
C PRO A 443 -12.70 28.61 -4.42
N ILE A 444 -13.75 27.80 -4.59
CA ILE A 444 -14.05 26.66 -3.71
C ILE A 444 -12.98 25.55 -3.77
N GLU A 445 -12.44 25.27 -4.97
CA GLU A 445 -11.37 24.28 -5.15
C GLU A 445 -10.06 24.77 -4.56
N ARG A 446 -9.76 26.05 -4.72
CA ARG A 446 -8.60 26.71 -4.12
C ARG A 446 -8.69 26.71 -2.60
N GLY A 447 -9.85 27.09 -2.04
CA GLY A 447 -10.09 27.04 -0.61
C GLY A 447 -9.95 25.63 -0.04
N GLY A 448 -10.54 24.63 -0.69
CA GLY A 448 -10.42 23.22 -0.30
C GLY A 448 -8.98 22.70 -0.36
N ALA A 449 -8.23 23.05 -1.40
CA ALA A 449 -6.82 22.66 -1.52
C ALA A 449 -5.93 23.31 -0.44
N ILE A 450 -6.17 24.60 -0.13
CA ILE A 450 -5.47 25.28 0.95
C ILE A 450 -5.76 24.64 2.30
N LEU A 451 -7.03 24.39 2.62
CA LEU A 451 -7.44 23.77 3.90
C LEU A 451 -6.85 22.35 4.04
N ALA A 452 -6.92 21.52 3.00
CA ALA A 452 -6.36 20.17 3.03
C ALA A 452 -4.83 20.19 3.18
N SER A 453 -4.13 21.09 2.47
CA SER A 453 -2.68 21.25 2.61
C SER A 453 -2.30 21.77 4.00
N ALA A 454 -3.03 22.74 4.55
CA ALA A 454 -2.82 23.26 5.90
C ALA A 454 -3.03 22.16 6.96
N ALA A 455 -4.05 21.31 6.81
CA ALA A 455 -4.28 20.18 7.70
C ALA A 455 -3.12 19.15 7.65
N ILE A 456 -2.61 18.83 6.46
CA ILE A 456 -1.45 17.94 6.30
C ILE A 456 -0.22 18.53 6.96
N ILE A 457 0.06 19.83 6.73
CA ILE A 457 1.20 20.52 7.32
C ILE A 457 1.08 20.55 8.85
N ALA A 458 -0.11 20.85 9.39
CA ALA A 458 -0.36 20.85 10.83
C ALA A 458 -0.10 19.47 11.46
N VAL A 459 -0.55 18.39 10.82
CA VAL A 459 -0.28 17.01 11.27
C VAL A 459 1.22 16.70 11.20
N CYS A 460 1.91 17.12 10.13
CA CYS A 460 3.35 16.93 10.01
C CYS A 460 4.13 17.70 11.09
N PHE A 461 3.72 18.93 11.37
CA PHE A 461 4.35 19.76 12.41
C PHE A 461 4.11 19.18 13.81
N SER A 462 2.88 18.77 14.13
CA SER A 462 2.56 18.12 15.41
C SER A 462 3.35 16.82 15.62
N TYR A 463 3.52 16.03 14.57
CA TYR A 463 4.33 14.82 14.61
C TYR A 463 5.81 15.15 14.89
N ALA A 464 6.39 16.10 14.17
CA ALA A 464 7.78 16.51 14.36
C ALA A 464 8.02 17.07 15.77
N TRP A 465 7.07 17.88 16.28
CA TRP A 465 7.14 18.40 17.64
C TRP A 465 7.18 17.30 18.70
N LEU A 466 6.29 16.29 18.58
CA LEU A 466 6.22 15.15 19.50
C LEU A 466 7.43 14.21 19.43
N ASP A 467 8.17 14.24 18.33
CA ASP A 467 9.35 13.38 18.14
C ASP A 467 10.65 14.07 18.58
N TRP A 468 10.65 15.40 18.69
CA TRP A 468 11.81 16.20 19.09
C TRP A 468 11.74 16.73 20.54
N SER A 469 10.58 16.66 21.19
CA SER A 469 10.38 16.91 22.61
C SER A 469 10.53 15.62 23.44
#